data_da725a595d4cd239097b7d28d3bc056b
#
_entry.id   da725a595d4cd239097b7d28d3bc056b
#
_cell.length_a   1.000
_cell.length_b   1.000
_cell.length_c   1.000
_cell.angle_alpha   90.00
_cell.angle_beta   90.00
_cell.angle_gamma   90.00
#
_symmetry.space_group_name_H-M   'P 1'
#
loop_
_entity.id
_entity.type
_entity.pdbx_description
1 polymer ?
#
loop_
_entity_poly.entity_id
_entity_poly.type
_entity_poly.pdbx_seq_one_letter_code
_entity_poly.pdbx_strand_id
1 'polypeptide(L)'
;MREYQKDFITLYDDFQDGENRKRKAEKINYILEKLKLHNPQGTCLDTGCSNGIITRSMAELFASVVGVDIDMTAMKLINPRENPAVAYVYGDAMGLPFADESFEALVCSQTYEHVPSSPHLFAEVLRVMKAGGVVFFSGPNKTFPIEPHYYLPCLHWLPEKWADRYLHLTKRGTHYYERSRTYWDLRRTFLKDYEVHDAMRYVLQYYALTNPKEGMRRLYGLAAKLPPFLLKDRKSTRLNSSHVSQ
;
A
#
# COMPACT_ATOMS: atom_id res chain seq x y z
N MET A 1 -11.95 11.21 -17.97
CA MET A 1 -11.27 10.19 -17.15
C MET A 1 -9.88 10.74 -16.85
N ARG A 2 -9.42 10.75 -15.63
CA ARG A 2 -8.06 11.23 -15.31
C ARG A 2 -7.02 10.36 -16.00
N GLU A 3 -5.92 10.97 -16.42
CA GLU A 3 -4.78 10.22 -16.91
C GLU A 3 -4.10 9.42 -15.78
N TYR A 4 -3.58 8.25 -16.11
CA TYR A 4 -2.71 7.48 -15.24
C TYR A 4 -1.34 8.15 -15.13
N GLN A 5 -0.75 8.09 -13.94
CA GLN A 5 0.69 8.28 -13.79
C GLN A 5 1.40 6.99 -14.24
N LYS A 6 1.73 6.91 -15.54
CA LYS A 6 2.33 5.69 -16.13
C LYS A 6 3.83 5.58 -15.93
N ASP A 7 4.51 6.68 -15.57
CA ASP A 7 5.97 6.74 -15.40
C ASP A 7 6.30 7.20 -13.96
N PHE A 8 5.63 6.60 -12.99
CA PHE A 8 5.70 7.02 -11.59
C PHE A 8 7.11 6.94 -11.02
N ILE A 9 7.87 5.91 -11.41
CA ILE A 9 9.24 5.69 -10.91
C ILE A 9 10.21 6.81 -11.31
N THR A 10 9.92 7.55 -12.39
CA THR A 10 10.75 8.67 -12.84
C THR A 10 10.42 9.99 -12.16
N LEU A 11 9.26 10.10 -11.51
CA LEU A 11 8.78 11.34 -10.92
C LEU A 11 9.28 11.57 -9.50
N TYR A 12 9.70 10.52 -8.80
CA TYR A 12 10.08 10.58 -7.41
C TYR A 12 11.38 9.83 -7.14
N ASP A 13 12.44 10.54 -6.74
CA ASP A 13 13.74 9.97 -6.41
C ASP A 13 13.67 8.94 -5.27
N ASP A 14 12.75 9.10 -4.32
CA ASP A 14 12.52 8.16 -3.22
C ASP A 14 12.09 6.76 -3.69
N PHE A 15 11.54 6.61 -4.91
CA PHE A 15 11.21 5.30 -5.48
C PHE A 15 12.42 4.56 -6.03
N GLN A 16 13.52 5.26 -6.30
CA GLN A 16 14.80 4.66 -6.65
C GLN A 16 15.58 4.21 -5.41
N ASP A 17 15.21 4.70 -4.19
CA ASP A 17 15.80 4.26 -2.93
C ASP A 17 15.34 2.84 -2.56
N GLY A 18 16.12 1.87 -3.00
CA GLY A 18 15.88 0.45 -2.72
C GLY A 18 15.82 0.13 -1.23
N GLU A 19 16.56 0.85 -0.36
CA GLU A 19 16.58 0.62 1.08
C GLU A 19 15.27 1.00 1.76
N ASN A 20 14.66 2.11 1.39
CA ASN A 20 13.36 2.51 1.93
C ASN A 20 12.25 1.52 1.51
N ARG A 21 12.28 1.05 0.26
CA ARG A 21 11.35 0.03 -0.22
C ARG A 21 11.55 -1.31 0.45
N LYS A 22 12.80 -1.73 0.67
CA LYS A 22 13.15 -2.94 1.39
C LYS A 22 12.64 -2.92 2.84
N ARG A 23 12.87 -1.84 3.57
CA ARG A 23 12.30 -1.64 4.93
C ARG A 23 10.77 -1.66 4.93
N LYS A 24 10.13 -1.13 3.88
CA LYS A 24 8.68 -1.21 3.74
C LYS A 24 8.23 -2.66 3.57
N ALA A 25 8.91 -3.43 2.73
CA ALA A 25 8.65 -4.85 2.51
C ALA A 25 8.83 -5.67 3.80
N GLU A 26 9.95 -5.52 4.49
CA GLU A 26 10.22 -6.18 5.78
C GLU A 26 9.14 -5.85 6.84
N LYS A 27 8.68 -4.61 6.87
CA LYS A 27 7.60 -4.20 7.78
C LYS A 27 6.27 -4.88 7.42
N ILE A 28 5.95 -5.02 6.14
CA ILE A 28 4.74 -5.73 5.70
C ILE A 28 4.82 -7.19 6.14
N ASN A 29 5.93 -7.88 5.86
CA ASN A 29 6.18 -9.26 6.29
C ASN A 29 6.02 -9.40 7.79
N TYR A 30 6.68 -8.55 8.58
CA TYR A 30 6.59 -8.55 10.04
C TYR A 30 5.14 -8.46 10.53
N ILE A 31 4.32 -7.59 9.92
CA ILE A 31 2.92 -7.40 10.30
C ILE A 31 2.09 -8.65 9.97
N LEU A 32 2.24 -9.20 8.77
CA LEU A 32 1.52 -10.40 8.33
C LEU A 32 1.85 -11.62 9.21
N GLU A 33 3.12 -11.82 9.56
CA GLU A 33 3.56 -12.87 10.47
C GLU A 33 2.99 -12.70 11.88
N LYS A 34 3.09 -11.49 12.46
CA LYS A 34 2.60 -11.22 13.83
C LYS A 34 1.11 -11.43 13.98
N LEU A 35 0.35 -11.13 12.94
CA LEU A 35 -1.10 -11.35 12.92
C LEU A 35 -1.49 -12.78 12.51
N LYS A 36 -0.51 -13.60 12.06
CA LYS A 36 -0.74 -14.97 11.55
C LYS A 36 -1.79 -14.99 10.43
N LEU A 37 -1.78 -13.97 9.59
CA LEU A 37 -2.73 -13.77 8.49
C LEU A 37 -2.15 -14.15 7.14
N HIS A 38 -1.11 -14.97 7.09
CA HIS A 38 -0.53 -15.50 5.86
C HIS A 38 -0.71 -17.01 5.79
N ASN A 39 -0.88 -17.51 4.57
CA ASN A 39 -0.87 -18.93 4.26
C ASN A 39 0.41 -19.25 3.47
N PRO A 40 1.39 -19.98 4.04
CA PRO A 40 2.63 -20.30 3.35
C PRO A 40 2.46 -21.09 2.05
N GLN A 41 1.33 -21.77 1.86
CA GLN A 41 1.00 -22.49 0.63
C GLN A 41 0.12 -21.65 -0.32
N GLY A 42 -0.22 -20.43 0.07
CA GLY A 42 -1.11 -19.56 -0.67
C GLY A 42 -0.42 -18.75 -1.76
N THR A 43 -1.24 -18.11 -2.58
CA THR A 43 -0.82 -17.19 -3.64
C THR A 43 -1.12 -15.75 -3.22
N CYS A 44 -0.11 -14.88 -3.35
CA CYS A 44 -0.24 -13.46 -3.04
C CYS A 44 -0.18 -12.59 -4.29
N LEU A 45 -1.04 -11.59 -4.40
CA LEU A 45 -0.98 -10.53 -5.41
C LEU A 45 -0.44 -9.23 -4.81
N ASP A 46 0.53 -8.60 -5.46
CA ASP A 46 1.03 -7.26 -5.15
C ASP A 46 0.57 -6.27 -6.22
N THR A 47 -0.39 -5.41 -5.89
CA THR A 47 -0.93 -4.41 -6.82
C THR A 47 -0.14 -3.10 -6.74
N GLY A 48 0.35 -2.61 -7.88
CA GLY A 48 1.29 -1.48 -7.93
C GLY A 48 2.68 -1.92 -7.49
N CYS A 49 3.17 -3.03 -8.06
CA CYS A 49 4.42 -3.66 -7.64
C CYS A 49 5.67 -2.85 -8.00
N SER A 50 5.57 -1.91 -8.94
CA SER A 50 6.67 -1.06 -9.41
C SER A 50 7.89 -1.91 -9.81
N ASN A 51 9.07 -1.70 -9.20
CA ASN A 51 10.31 -2.46 -9.45
C ASN A 51 10.39 -3.81 -8.71
N GLY A 52 9.30 -4.30 -8.14
CA GLY A 52 9.15 -5.65 -7.59
C GLY A 52 9.83 -5.92 -6.24
N ILE A 53 10.32 -4.91 -5.51
CA ILE A 53 11.01 -5.12 -4.23
C ILE A 53 10.06 -5.71 -3.17
N ILE A 54 8.84 -5.16 -3.05
CA ILE A 54 7.84 -5.68 -2.11
C ILE A 54 7.39 -7.07 -2.57
N THR A 55 7.10 -7.23 -3.86
CA THR A 55 6.67 -8.49 -4.46
C THR A 55 7.63 -9.64 -4.14
N ARG A 56 8.95 -9.42 -4.34
CA ARG A 56 9.97 -10.44 -4.02
C ARG A 56 10.02 -10.79 -2.54
N SER A 57 9.86 -9.80 -1.67
CA SER A 57 9.85 -10.03 -0.23
C SER A 57 8.64 -10.87 0.23
N MET A 58 7.49 -10.76 -0.45
CA MET A 58 6.32 -11.60 -0.13
C MET A 58 6.58 -13.09 -0.38
N ALA A 59 7.53 -13.46 -1.23
CA ALA A 59 7.90 -14.87 -1.46
C ALA A 59 8.55 -15.55 -0.23
N GLU A 60 8.87 -14.80 0.81
CA GLU A 60 9.26 -15.35 2.11
C GLU A 60 8.06 -15.91 2.90
N LEU A 61 6.84 -15.44 2.58
CA LEU A 61 5.61 -15.77 3.30
C LEU A 61 4.62 -16.61 2.50
N PHE A 62 4.73 -16.61 1.17
CA PHE A 62 3.76 -17.25 0.27
C PHE A 62 4.47 -18.15 -0.74
N ALA A 63 3.82 -19.26 -1.13
CA ALA A 63 4.36 -20.20 -2.09
C ALA A 63 4.51 -19.62 -3.50
N SER A 64 3.63 -18.67 -3.85
CA SER A 64 3.64 -18.00 -5.16
C SER A 64 3.23 -16.54 -4.99
N VAL A 65 3.90 -15.64 -5.70
CA VAL A 65 3.60 -14.22 -5.67
C VAL A 65 3.50 -13.67 -7.08
N VAL A 66 2.49 -12.86 -7.34
CA VAL A 66 2.32 -12.17 -8.62
C VAL A 66 2.36 -10.67 -8.36
N GLY A 67 3.24 -9.95 -9.03
CA GLY A 67 3.25 -8.48 -9.06
C GLY A 67 2.55 -7.97 -10.30
N VAL A 68 1.69 -6.96 -10.17
CA VAL A 68 1.05 -6.26 -11.28
C VAL A 68 1.30 -4.77 -11.21
N ASP A 69 1.71 -4.18 -12.34
CA ASP A 69 1.89 -2.72 -12.44
C ASP A 69 1.61 -2.25 -13.87
N ILE A 70 1.21 -0.99 -13.99
CA ILE A 70 1.02 -0.28 -15.26
C ILE A 70 2.25 0.55 -15.66
N ASP A 71 3.20 0.77 -14.74
CA ASP A 71 4.46 1.46 -15.00
C ASP A 71 5.47 0.51 -15.66
N MET A 72 5.47 0.48 -16.99
CA MET A 72 6.39 -0.32 -17.77
C MET A 72 7.85 0.07 -17.53
N THR A 73 8.14 1.32 -17.18
CA THR A 73 9.50 1.80 -16.91
C THR A 73 10.02 1.17 -15.63
N ALA A 74 9.20 1.12 -14.59
CA ALA A 74 9.54 0.43 -13.35
C ALA A 74 9.72 -1.08 -13.56
N MET A 75 8.81 -1.70 -14.30
CA MET A 75 8.85 -3.15 -14.54
C MET A 75 10.07 -3.61 -15.34
N LYS A 76 10.61 -2.77 -16.24
CA LYS A 76 11.87 -3.07 -16.96
C LYS A 76 13.09 -3.18 -16.05
N LEU A 77 13.03 -2.67 -14.83
CA LEU A 77 14.11 -2.79 -13.84
C LEU A 77 14.08 -4.15 -13.10
N ILE A 78 13.04 -4.94 -13.31
CA ILE A 78 12.89 -6.24 -12.64
C ILE A 78 13.71 -7.30 -13.37
N ASN A 79 14.45 -8.09 -12.60
CA ASN A 79 15.01 -9.35 -13.10
C ASN A 79 14.02 -10.51 -12.82
N PRO A 80 13.26 -10.99 -13.82
CA PRO A 80 12.23 -12.00 -13.57
C PRO A 80 12.80 -13.39 -13.24
N ARG A 81 14.11 -13.61 -13.41
CA ARG A 81 14.79 -14.88 -13.09
C ARG A 81 15.36 -14.91 -11.67
N GLU A 82 15.24 -13.84 -10.92
CA GLU A 82 15.82 -13.73 -9.58
C GLU A 82 15.13 -14.66 -8.56
N ASN A 83 13.83 -14.86 -8.69
CA ASN A 83 13.07 -15.76 -7.81
C ASN A 83 11.97 -16.49 -8.62
N PRO A 84 12.05 -17.83 -8.75
CA PRO A 84 11.06 -18.61 -9.53
C PRO A 84 9.65 -18.64 -8.92
N ALA A 85 9.51 -18.30 -7.62
CA ALA A 85 8.20 -18.19 -6.97
C ALA A 85 7.47 -16.88 -7.29
N VAL A 86 8.11 -15.97 -8.05
CA VAL A 86 7.58 -14.62 -8.33
C VAL A 86 7.36 -14.43 -9.81
N ALA A 87 6.13 -14.08 -10.18
CA ALA A 87 5.78 -13.69 -11.54
C ALA A 87 5.41 -12.19 -11.60
N TYR A 88 5.54 -11.60 -12.78
CA TYR A 88 5.19 -10.19 -13.00
C TYR A 88 4.31 -10.05 -14.22
N VAL A 89 3.26 -9.23 -14.10
CA VAL A 89 2.27 -8.98 -15.15
C VAL A 89 2.15 -7.48 -15.37
N TYR A 90 2.29 -7.04 -16.61
CA TYR A 90 1.91 -5.70 -17.01
C TYR A 90 0.39 -5.59 -17.06
N GLY A 91 -0.20 -4.72 -16.26
CA GLY A 91 -1.66 -4.62 -16.18
C GLY A 91 -2.14 -3.45 -15.35
N ASP A 92 -3.42 -3.14 -15.54
CA ASP A 92 -4.13 -2.09 -14.82
C ASP A 92 -4.75 -2.65 -13.54
N ALA A 93 -4.44 -2.06 -12.40
CA ALA A 93 -5.04 -2.44 -11.12
C ALA A 93 -6.57 -2.19 -11.05
N MET A 94 -7.12 -1.37 -11.96
CA MET A 94 -8.58 -1.16 -12.10
C MET A 94 -9.25 -2.15 -13.07
N GLY A 95 -8.51 -3.11 -13.62
CA GLY A 95 -8.97 -4.16 -14.52
C GLY A 95 -7.96 -5.29 -14.51
N LEU A 96 -7.85 -5.99 -13.39
CA LEU A 96 -6.85 -7.03 -13.15
C LEU A 96 -7.03 -8.22 -14.11
N PRO A 97 -5.97 -8.68 -14.81
CA PRO A 97 -6.06 -9.76 -15.80
C PRO A 97 -6.08 -11.15 -15.14
N PHE A 98 -6.82 -11.29 -14.05
CA PHE A 98 -6.94 -12.54 -13.29
C PHE A 98 -8.40 -12.95 -13.15
N ALA A 99 -8.65 -14.25 -12.99
CA ALA A 99 -9.98 -14.76 -12.71
C ALA A 99 -10.46 -14.34 -11.30
N ASP A 100 -11.75 -14.44 -11.08
CA ASP A 100 -12.34 -14.25 -9.75
C ASP A 100 -11.74 -15.27 -8.76
N GLU A 101 -11.65 -14.88 -7.48
CA GLU A 101 -11.20 -15.76 -6.39
C GLU A 101 -9.87 -16.47 -6.65
N SER A 102 -8.89 -15.77 -7.24
CA SER A 102 -7.57 -16.32 -7.59
C SER A 102 -6.55 -16.28 -6.46
N PHE A 103 -6.68 -15.34 -5.51
CA PHE A 103 -5.64 -15.06 -4.52
C PHE A 103 -6.11 -15.20 -3.09
N GLU A 104 -5.29 -15.82 -2.24
CA GLU A 104 -5.48 -15.90 -0.78
C GLU A 104 -5.02 -14.65 -0.05
N ALA A 105 -4.05 -13.94 -0.63
CA ALA A 105 -3.56 -12.69 -0.07
C ALA A 105 -3.37 -11.62 -1.15
N LEU A 106 -3.49 -10.36 -0.76
CA LEU A 106 -3.23 -9.22 -1.64
C LEU A 106 -2.54 -8.09 -0.86
N VAL A 107 -1.51 -7.52 -1.44
CA VAL A 107 -0.87 -6.29 -0.97
C VAL A 107 -1.29 -5.14 -1.87
N CYS A 108 -1.90 -4.11 -1.27
CA CYS A 108 -2.21 -2.84 -1.93
C CYS A 108 -1.58 -1.72 -1.10
N SER A 109 -0.34 -1.38 -1.42
CA SER A 109 0.47 -0.46 -0.62
C SER A 109 0.81 0.80 -1.39
N GLN A 110 0.19 1.93 -1.04
CA GLN A 110 0.39 3.23 -1.68
C GLN A 110 0.02 3.19 -3.18
N THR A 111 -1.13 2.60 -3.50
CA THR A 111 -1.58 2.41 -4.89
C THR A 111 -2.90 3.15 -5.15
N TYR A 112 -3.83 3.09 -4.18
CA TYR A 112 -5.21 3.56 -4.38
C TYR A 112 -5.30 5.06 -4.66
N GLU A 113 -4.36 5.86 -4.18
CA GLU A 113 -4.29 7.31 -4.37
C GLU A 113 -3.85 7.71 -5.77
N HIS A 114 -3.15 6.83 -6.48
CA HIS A 114 -2.56 7.09 -7.80
C HIS A 114 -3.46 6.64 -8.96
N VAL A 115 -4.46 5.79 -8.70
CA VAL A 115 -5.36 5.33 -9.76
C VAL A 115 -6.45 6.38 -10.09
N PRO A 116 -6.88 6.48 -11.34
CA PRO A 116 -8.00 7.35 -11.74
C PRO A 116 -9.29 7.12 -10.97
N SER A 117 -9.57 5.87 -10.59
CA SER A 117 -10.77 5.48 -9.84
C SER A 117 -10.49 4.43 -8.79
N SER A 118 -10.28 4.86 -7.55
CA SER A 118 -10.12 3.90 -6.43
C SER A 118 -11.35 2.98 -6.21
N PRO A 119 -12.62 3.35 -6.52
CA PRO A 119 -13.72 2.39 -6.47
C PRO A 119 -13.56 1.21 -7.44
N HIS A 120 -13.03 1.42 -8.66
CA HIS A 120 -12.76 0.33 -9.60
C HIS A 120 -11.63 -0.56 -9.10
N LEU A 121 -10.53 0.04 -8.58
CA LEU A 121 -9.47 -0.73 -7.92
C LEU A 121 -10.04 -1.61 -6.79
N PHE A 122 -10.90 -1.05 -5.93
CA PHE A 122 -11.46 -1.79 -4.81
C PHE A 122 -12.39 -2.92 -5.25
N ALA A 123 -13.16 -2.71 -6.32
CA ALA A 123 -13.99 -3.76 -6.91
C ALA A 123 -13.14 -4.91 -7.47
N GLU A 124 -12.03 -4.60 -8.14
CA GLU A 124 -11.11 -5.61 -8.66
C GLU A 124 -10.39 -6.36 -7.54
N VAL A 125 -9.94 -5.66 -6.48
CA VAL A 125 -9.38 -6.31 -5.29
C VAL A 125 -10.36 -7.30 -4.69
N LEU A 126 -11.64 -6.93 -4.54
CA LEU A 126 -12.67 -7.83 -4.03
C LEU A 126 -12.90 -9.03 -4.96
N ARG A 127 -12.96 -8.80 -6.27
CA ARG A 127 -13.24 -9.82 -7.28
C ARG A 127 -12.17 -10.93 -7.31
N VAL A 128 -10.89 -10.54 -7.27
CA VAL A 128 -9.80 -11.50 -7.38
C VAL A 128 -9.45 -12.21 -6.07
N MET A 129 -9.94 -11.71 -4.94
CA MET A 129 -9.69 -12.32 -3.63
C MET A 129 -10.61 -13.49 -3.37
N LYS A 130 -10.05 -14.60 -2.87
CA LYS A 130 -10.81 -15.72 -2.34
C LYS A 130 -11.56 -15.33 -1.07
N ALA A 131 -12.67 -15.98 -0.82
CA ALA A 131 -13.38 -15.87 0.47
C ALA A 131 -12.44 -16.24 1.62
N GLY A 132 -12.44 -15.44 2.69
CA GLY A 132 -11.50 -15.59 3.81
C GLY A 132 -10.06 -15.13 3.53
N GLY A 133 -9.79 -14.60 2.37
CA GLY A 133 -8.48 -14.07 1.99
C GLY A 133 -8.11 -12.79 2.76
N VAL A 134 -6.82 -12.43 2.73
CA VAL A 134 -6.24 -11.32 3.48
C VAL A 134 -5.79 -10.22 2.56
N VAL A 135 -6.21 -8.98 2.82
CA VAL A 135 -5.72 -7.79 2.12
C VAL A 135 -4.88 -6.93 3.06
N PHE A 136 -3.59 -6.81 2.78
CA PHE A 136 -2.78 -5.76 3.37
C PHE A 136 -3.02 -4.46 2.60
N PHE A 137 -3.58 -3.47 3.28
CA PHE A 137 -3.90 -2.18 2.68
C PHE A 137 -3.18 -1.05 3.41
N SER A 138 -2.45 -0.22 2.67
CA SER A 138 -1.86 1.01 3.21
C SER A 138 -1.91 2.14 2.19
N GLY A 139 -2.13 3.34 2.68
CA GLY A 139 -2.11 4.54 1.85
C GLY A 139 -2.37 5.81 2.65
N PRO A 140 -2.25 6.99 2.04
CA PRO A 140 -2.43 8.26 2.73
C PRO A 140 -3.88 8.44 3.20
N ASN A 141 -4.02 9.15 4.32
CA ASN A 141 -5.33 9.54 4.84
C ASN A 141 -5.53 11.03 4.66
N LYS A 142 -6.58 11.40 3.93
CA LYS A 142 -6.92 12.80 3.64
C LYS A 142 -7.14 13.68 4.88
N THR A 143 -7.40 13.10 6.05
CA THR A 143 -7.56 13.88 7.30
C THR A 143 -6.24 14.34 7.91
N PHE A 144 -5.11 13.81 7.44
CA PHE A 144 -3.81 14.25 7.94
C PHE A 144 -3.44 15.61 7.32
N PRO A 145 -2.98 16.59 8.10
CA PRO A 145 -2.83 17.97 7.59
C PRO A 145 -1.69 18.15 6.59
N ILE A 146 -0.70 17.25 6.55
CA ILE A 146 0.43 17.32 5.62
C ILE A 146 0.25 16.27 4.54
N GLU A 147 0.27 16.69 3.29
CA GLU A 147 0.25 15.78 2.14
C GLU A 147 1.60 15.03 2.05
N PRO A 148 1.60 13.68 2.02
CA PRO A 148 2.84 12.93 2.22
C PRO A 148 3.78 12.87 1.00
N HIS A 149 3.30 13.11 -0.23
CA HIS A 149 4.12 13.06 -1.44
C HIS A 149 4.92 14.34 -1.66
N TYR A 150 4.28 15.49 -1.40
CA TYR A 150 4.89 16.81 -1.60
C TYR A 150 5.32 17.48 -0.28
N TYR A 151 4.98 16.89 0.88
CA TYR A 151 5.21 17.45 2.21
C TYR A 151 4.64 18.86 2.37
N LEU A 152 3.49 19.13 1.75
CA LEU A 152 2.81 20.42 1.79
C LEU A 152 1.58 20.38 2.71
N PRO A 153 1.42 21.41 3.59
CA PRO A 153 0.24 21.51 4.43
C PRO A 153 -1.04 21.67 3.61
N CYS A 154 -2.07 20.92 3.96
CA CYS A 154 -3.42 21.04 3.43
C CYS A 154 -3.59 20.85 1.91
N LEU A 155 -2.56 20.43 1.19
CA LEU A 155 -2.59 20.31 -0.27
C LEU A 155 -3.76 19.45 -0.76
N HIS A 156 -3.97 18.27 -0.18
CA HIS A 156 -5.04 17.35 -0.58
C HIS A 156 -6.46 17.80 -0.17
N TRP A 157 -6.61 18.92 0.53
CA TRP A 157 -7.90 19.52 0.85
C TRP A 157 -8.35 20.55 -0.18
N LEU A 158 -7.40 21.02 -1.01
CA LEU A 158 -7.66 22.02 -2.02
C LEU A 158 -8.38 21.40 -3.23
N PRO A 159 -9.26 22.17 -3.90
CA PRO A 159 -9.71 21.84 -5.24
C PRO A 159 -8.51 21.74 -6.20
N GLU A 160 -8.61 20.89 -7.23
CA GLU A 160 -7.52 20.56 -8.15
C GLU A 160 -6.76 21.78 -8.69
N LYS A 161 -7.48 22.77 -9.23
CA LYS A 161 -6.88 24.00 -9.77
C LYS A 161 -6.07 24.80 -8.74
N TRP A 162 -6.49 24.77 -7.47
CA TRP A 162 -5.78 25.45 -6.37
C TRP A 162 -4.60 24.61 -5.88
N ALA A 163 -4.73 23.30 -5.90
CA ALA A 163 -3.64 22.39 -5.58
C ALA A 163 -2.49 22.53 -6.60
N ASP A 164 -2.81 22.55 -7.90
CA ASP A 164 -1.83 22.76 -8.97
C ASP A 164 -1.12 24.11 -8.82
N ARG A 165 -1.90 25.19 -8.55
CA ARG A 165 -1.31 26.51 -8.32
C ARG A 165 -0.40 26.53 -7.08
N TYR A 166 -0.78 25.83 -6.02
CA TYR A 166 0.02 25.72 -4.79
C TYR A 166 1.33 24.96 -5.04
N LEU A 167 1.27 23.84 -5.78
CA LEU A 167 2.46 23.11 -6.21
C LEU A 167 3.40 23.99 -7.03
N HIS A 168 2.85 24.72 -7.99
CA HIS A 168 3.63 25.63 -8.83
C HIS A 168 4.31 26.74 -8.03
N LEU A 169 3.58 27.40 -7.10
CA LEU A 169 4.09 28.47 -6.24
C LEU A 169 5.21 27.98 -5.30
N THR A 170 5.09 26.74 -4.83
CA THR A 170 6.09 26.14 -3.94
C THR A 170 7.24 25.46 -4.69
N LYS A 171 7.21 25.47 -6.03
CA LYS A 171 8.19 24.79 -6.92
C LYS A 171 8.31 23.29 -6.63
N ARG A 172 7.22 22.65 -6.16
CA ARG A 172 7.20 21.22 -5.84
C ARG A 172 6.52 20.36 -6.89
N GLY A 173 5.99 20.96 -7.95
CA GLY A 173 5.33 20.27 -9.06
C GLY A 173 4.44 21.21 -9.86
N THR A 174 3.82 20.68 -10.89
CA THR A 174 2.92 21.43 -11.80
C THR A 174 1.48 20.94 -11.71
N HIS A 175 1.27 19.68 -11.32
CA HIS A 175 -0.05 19.07 -11.26
C HIS A 175 -0.15 18.11 -10.08
N TYR A 176 -1.30 18.15 -9.37
CA TYR A 176 -1.58 17.28 -8.23
C TYR A 176 -2.41 16.07 -8.68
N TYR A 177 -1.77 14.90 -8.73
CA TYR A 177 -2.39 13.67 -9.22
C TYR A 177 -3.08 12.84 -8.14
N GLU A 178 -2.57 12.85 -6.93
CA GLU A 178 -2.96 11.95 -5.86
C GLU A 178 -4.36 12.25 -5.33
N ARG A 179 -5.13 11.18 -5.05
CA ARG A 179 -6.48 11.28 -4.50
C ARG A 179 -6.63 10.50 -3.20
N SER A 180 -6.08 11.09 -2.16
CA SER A 180 -6.27 10.54 -0.83
C SER A 180 -7.74 10.57 -0.39
N ARG A 181 -8.17 9.51 0.29
CA ARG A 181 -9.49 9.40 0.90
C ARG A 181 -9.41 9.54 2.41
N THR A 182 -10.51 9.93 3.04
CA THR A 182 -10.60 9.89 4.50
C THR A 182 -10.77 8.43 4.96
N TYR A 183 -10.39 8.16 6.21
CA TYR A 183 -10.67 6.86 6.83
C TYR A 183 -12.15 6.46 6.76
N TRP A 184 -13.04 7.41 7.02
CA TRP A 184 -14.47 7.18 7.03
C TRP A 184 -15.01 6.83 5.64
N ASP A 185 -14.46 7.47 4.60
CA ASP A 185 -14.80 7.16 3.22
C ASP A 185 -14.32 5.75 2.84
N LEU A 186 -13.06 5.42 3.14
CA LEU A 186 -12.54 4.06 2.96
C LEU A 186 -13.37 3.01 3.72
N ARG A 187 -13.77 3.32 4.95
CA ARG A 187 -14.58 2.42 5.78
C ARG A 187 -15.96 2.15 5.18
N ARG A 188 -16.56 3.14 4.53
CA ARG A 188 -17.89 3.01 3.90
C ARG A 188 -17.84 2.35 2.53
N THR A 189 -16.77 2.55 1.77
CA THR A 189 -16.69 2.13 0.36
C THR A 189 -15.95 0.81 0.19
N PHE A 190 -14.78 0.66 0.76
CA PHE A 190 -13.92 -0.49 0.56
C PHE A 190 -13.94 -1.45 1.75
N LEU A 191 -13.82 -0.92 2.97
CA LEU A 191 -13.62 -1.75 4.17
C LEU A 191 -14.92 -2.23 4.82
N LYS A 192 -16.08 -1.95 4.25
CA LYS A 192 -17.40 -2.28 4.83
C LYS A 192 -17.59 -3.79 4.97
N ASP A 193 -17.07 -4.55 4.01
CA ASP A 193 -17.25 -5.99 3.89
C ASP A 193 -16.05 -6.79 4.47
N TYR A 194 -15.13 -6.11 5.18
CA TYR A 194 -13.95 -6.72 5.78
C TYR A 194 -13.94 -6.63 7.31
N GLU A 195 -13.43 -7.67 7.94
CA GLU A 195 -12.91 -7.56 9.29
C GLU A 195 -11.59 -6.78 9.26
N VAL A 196 -11.51 -5.67 9.99
CA VAL A 196 -10.40 -4.73 9.90
C VAL A 196 -9.50 -4.84 11.13
N HIS A 197 -8.27 -5.28 10.91
CA HIS A 197 -7.19 -5.29 11.90
C HIS A 197 -6.34 -4.02 11.78
N ASP A 198 -6.28 -3.22 12.86
CA ASP A 198 -5.41 -2.04 12.89
C ASP A 198 -3.96 -2.47 13.15
N ALA A 199 -3.11 -2.25 12.15
CA ALA A 199 -1.71 -2.66 12.21
C ALA A 199 -0.78 -1.68 12.92
N MET A 200 -1.27 -0.52 13.43
CA MET A 200 -0.41 0.53 13.99
C MET A 200 0.49 0.04 15.12
N ARG A 201 -0.03 -0.80 16.02
CA ARG A 201 0.80 -1.39 17.10
C ARG A 201 1.98 -2.16 16.55
N TYR A 202 1.78 -2.96 15.51
CA TYR A 202 2.84 -3.76 14.89
C TYR A 202 3.83 -2.91 14.11
N VAL A 203 3.37 -1.82 13.50
CA VAL A 203 4.25 -0.80 12.90
C VAL A 203 5.17 -0.20 13.96
N LEU A 204 4.64 0.18 15.12
CA LEU A 204 5.44 0.72 16.22
C LEU A 204 6.41 -0.32 16.78
N GLN A 205 6.00 -1.57 16.93
CA GLN A 205 6.86 -2.67 17.36
C GLN A 205 8.00 -2.90 16.36
N TYR A 206 7.72 -2.92 15.06
CA TYR A 206 8.75 -3.04 14.03
C TYR A 206 9.78 -1.91 14.15
N TYR A 207 9.36 -0.66 14.27
CA TYR A 207 10.29 0.46 14.45
C TYR A 207 11.02 0.43 15.79
N ALA A 208 10.42 -0.11 16.85
CA ALA A 208 11.10 -0.32 18.13
C ALA A 208 12.26 -1.32 18.02
N LEU A 209 12.18 -2.27 17.08
CA LEU A 209 13.24 -3.27 16.84
C LEU A 209 14.31 -2.76 15.86
N THR A 210 13.91 -2.04 14.82
CA THR A 210 14.76 -1.78 13.64
C THR A 210 15.32 -0.36 13.56
N ASN A 211 14.79 0.60 14.33
CA ASN A 211 15.25 1.98 14.25
C ASN A 211 16.71 2.11 14.70
N PRO A 212 17.61 2.78 13.94
CA PRO A 212 19.02 2.90 14.29
C PRO A 212 19.27 3.74 15.57
N LYS A 213 18.35 4.66 15.89
CA LYS A 213 18.47 5.54 17.07
C LYS A 213 17.85 4.88 18.31
N GLU A 214 18.66 4.55 19.32
CA GLU A 214 18.20 3.88 20.54
C GLU A 214 17.06 4.62 21.27
N GLY A 215 17.15 5.94 21.38
CA GLY A 215 16.08 6.76 21.98
C GLY A 215 14.75 6.62 21.25
N MET A 216 14.79 6.54 19.91
CA MET A 216 13.59 6.31 19.09
C MET A 216 13.04 4.90 19.26
N ARG A 217 13.90 3.87 19.36
CA ARG A 217 13.45 2.49 19.67
C ARG A 217 12.69 2.42 20.98
N ARG A 218 13.21 3.06 22.03
CA ARG A 218 12.52 3.15 23.35
C ARG A 218 11.18 3.87 23.23
N LEU A 219 11.13 4.99 22.50
CA LEU A 219 9.90 5.74 22.28
C LEU A 219 8.85 4.91 21.54
N TYR A 220 9.21 4.26 20.45
CA TYR A 220 8.31 3.38 19.70
C TYR A 220 7.84 2.18 20.55
N GLY A 221 8.74 1.59 21.35
CA GLY A 221 8.40 0.49 22.25
C GLY A 221 7.40 0.89 23.33
N LEU A 222 7.53 2.09 23.90
CA LEU A 222 6.55 2.64 24.84
C LEU A 222 5.23 2.94 24.15
N ALA A 223 5.27 3.59 22.97
CA ALA A 223 4.07 3.89 22.20
C ALA A 223 3.29 2.62 21.81
N ALA A 224 3.98 1.53 21.45
CA ALA A 224 3.35 0.25 21.12
C ALA A 224 2.57 -0.40 22.28
N LYS A 225 2.84 0.00 23.53
CA LYS A 225 2.13 -0.47 24.73
C LYS A 225 0.87 0.34 25.03
N LEU A 226 0.65 1.45 24.37
CA LEU A 226 -0.54 2.28 24.55
C LEU A 226 -1.81 1.50 24.17
N PRO A 227 -2.94 1.81 24.81
CA PRO A 227 -4.22 1.23 24.47
C PRO A 227 -4.57 1.43 22.99
N PRO A 228 -5.22 0.48 22.30
CA PRO A 228 -5.53 0.57 20.87
C PRO A 228 -6.28 1.83 20.45
N PHE A 229 -7.14 2.37 21.32
CA PHE A 229 -7.90 3.58 21.01
C PHE A 229 -7.01 4.85 20.93
N LEU A 230 -5.86 4.87 21.61
CA LEU A 230 -4.86 5.93 21.51
C LEU A 230 -3.94 5.75 20.30
N LEU A 231 -3.83 4.53 19.79
CA LEU A 231 -3.04 4.18 18.61
C LEU A 231 -3.85 4.28 17.31
N LYS A 232 -5.15 4.51 17.38
CA LYS A 232 -5.99 4.71 16.19
C LYS A 232 -5.46 5.88 15.39
N ASP A 233 -4.56 5.57 14.47
CA ASP A 233 -3.88 6.57 13.66
C ASP A 233 -4.73 7.01 12.49
N ARG A 234 -4.47 8.25 12.17
CA ARG A 234 -4.95 8.95 11.00
C ARG A 234 -4.15 8.56 9.74
N LYS A 235 -3.03 7.82 9.88
CA LYS A 235 -2.20 7.22 8.80
C LYS A 235 -2.31 5.69 8.81
N SER A 236 -3.51 5.14 8.69
CA SER A 236 -3.70 3.72 8.96
C SER A 236 -3.10 2.80 7.91
N THR A 237 -2.14 1.99 8.32
CA THR A 237 -1.84 0.70 7.71
C THR A 237 -2.84 -0.32 8.26
N ARG A 238 -3.56 -1.04 7.43
CA ARG A 238 -4.62 -1.96 7.84
C ARG A 238 -4.50 -3.30 7.16
N LEU A 239 -4.80 -4.32 7.92
CA LEU A 239 -4.98 -5.68 7.46
C LEU A 239 -6.48 -6.00 7.48
N ASN A 240 -6.95 -6.61 6.43
CA ASN A 240 -8.34 -7.00 6.30
C ASN A 240 -8.41 -8.50 6.05
N SER A 241 -9.26 -9.21 6.81
CA SER A 241 -9.73 -10.54 6.42
C SER A 241 -11.17 -10.41 5.94
N SER A 242 -11.48 -10.94 4.77
CA SER A 242 -12.84 -10.99 4.28
C SER A 242 -13.54 -12.22 4.86
N HIS A 243 -14.61 -12.03 5.64
CA HIS A 243 -15.64 -13.03 5.82
C HIS A 243 -16.76 -12.73 4.82
N VAL A 244 -16.69 -13.33 3.65
CA VAL A 244 -17.88 -13.46 2.82
C VAL A 244 -18.60 -14.68 3.32
N SER A 245 -19.53 -14.50 4.28
CA SER A 245 -20.58 -15.49 4.52
C SER A 245 -21.57 -15.36 3.36
N GLN A 246 -21.73 -16.43 2.61
CA GLN A 246 -22.86 -16.62 1.71
C GLN A 246 -24.17 -16.56 2.49
#